data_17694641b6774e74c1d115ac3f58cb16
#
_entry.id   17694641b6774e74c1d115ac3f58cb16
#
_cell.length_a   1.000
_cell.length_b   1.000
_cell.length_c   1.000
_cell.angle_alpha   90.00
_cell.angle_beta   90.00
_cell.angle_gamma   90.00
#
_symmetry.space_group_name_H-M   'P 1'
#
loop_
_entity.id
_entity.type
_entity.pdbx_description
1 polymer ?
#
loop_
_entity_poly.entity_id
_entity_poly.type
_entity_poly.pdbx_seq_one_letter_code
_entity_poly.pdbx_strand_id
1 'polypeptide(L)'
;MRNRRWIALLIAALLACTAAGCATDAGGDDNVLTVAMECSYAPYNWTQPDESNGAVPIRDSADYAYGYDVMMAKYLAEQMGMELEIVRLDWDSLVMAVQSGTVDCAIAGQSITAKRLEQVDFTTPYYYASIVSLVMADGPYADAAGISDLAGATCTSQQTTVWYDTCLPQIENADILPAMDSAPAMLVALDSGRCDLVVTDMPTAMAACVAYPEMKLLDFTGTEDDFAVSEEEINIGISVQKGNETLLNKLNEALATLTTDDFTRMMDEAISVQPLSED
;
A
#
# COMPACT_ATOMS: atom_id res chain seq x y z
N MET A 1 -31.48 -32.28 60.73
CA MET A 1 -30.56 -31.22 60.41
C MET A 1 -29.28 -31.71 59.68
N ARG A 2 -29.29 -32.93 59.07
CA ARG A 2 -28.08 -33.53 58.44
C ARG A 2 -28.08 -33.51 56.92
N ASN A 3 -29.21 -33.17 56.30
CA ASN A 3 -29.34 -33.19 54.85
C ASN A 3 -29.10 -31.79 54.15
N ARG A 4 -28.96 -30.68 54.91
CA ARG A 4 -28.69 -29.35 54.33
C ARG A 4 -27.21 -29.08 54.01
N ARG A 5 -26.29 -29.90 54.54
CA ARG A 5 -24.84 -29.72 54.28
C ARG A 5 -24.37 -30.38 52.98
N TRP A 6 -25.10 -31.37 52.45
CA TRP A 6 -24.75 -32.07 51.21
C TRP A 6 -25.24 -31.31 49.95
N ILE A 7 -26.31 -30.51 50.08
CA ILE A 7 -26.83 -29.68 48.97
C ILE A 7 -25.90 -28.48 48.69
N ALA A 8 -25.26 -27.94 49.74
CA ALA A 8 -24.32 -26.83 49.60
C ALA A 8 -23.01 -27.22 48.91
N LEU A 9 -22.57 -28.48 49.01
CA LEU A 9 -21.35 -28.99 48.37
C LEU A 9 -21.56 -29.34 46.89
N LEU A 10 -22.77 -29.66 46.45
CA LEU A 10 -23.10 -29.94 45.05
C LEU A 10 -23.29 -28.66 44.24
N ILE A 11 -23.71 -27.56 44.87
CA ILE A 11 -23.85 -26.27 44.19
C ILE A 11 -22.46 -25.58 44.00
N ALA A 12 -21.51 -25.82 44.90
CA ALA A 12 -20.16 -25.31 44.80
C ALA A 12 -19.32 -26.01 43.70
N ALA A 13 -19.65 -27.26 43.35
CA ALA A 13 -18.99 -28.01 42.28
C ALA A 13 -19.51 -27.64 40.87
N LEU A 14 -20.71 -27.04 40.74
CA LEU A 14 -21.28 -26.65 39.45
C LEU A 14 -20.88 -25.23 39.04
N LEU A 15 -20.31 -24.42 39.92
CA LEU A 15 -19.86 -23.04 39.60
C LEU A 15 -18.37 -22.97 39.22
N ALA A 16 -17.62 -24.09 39.29
CA ALA A 16 -16.21 -24.10 38.95
C ALA A 16 -15.93 -24.50 37.49
N CYS A 17 -16.94 -24.82 36.68
CA CYS A 17 -16.76 -25.28 35.28
C CYS A 17 -17.17 -24.24 34.20
N THR A 18 -17.42 -23.00 34.55
CA THR A 18 -17.84 -21.96 33.57
C THR A 18 -16.82 -20.83 33.38
N ALA A 19 -15.53 -21.06 33.72
CA ALA A 19 -14.45 -20.12 33.44
C ALA A 19 -13.41 -20.72 32.48
N ALA A 20 -13.78 -21.69 31.65
CA ALA A 20 -13.08 -21.93 30.39
C ALA A 20 -13.67 -20.92 29.40
N GLY A 21 -13.20 -19.68 29.48
CA GLY A 21 -13.41 -18.70 28.44
C GLY A 21 -12.90 -19.33 27.14
N CYS A 22 -13.82 -19.62 26.22
CA CYS A 22 -13.47 -19.70 24.84
C CYS A 22 -12.89 -18.33 24.47
N ALA A 23 -11.57 -18.20 24.51
CA ALA A 23 -10.92 -17.35 23.56
C ALA A 23 -11.38 -17.91 22.20
N THR A 24 -12.30 -17.24 21.55
CA THR A 24 -12.49 -17.40 20.13
C THR A 24 -11.19 -16.87 19.56
N ASP A 25 -10.23 -17.78 19.32
CA ASP A 25 -9.27 -17.55 18.27
C ASP A 25 -10.10 -17.13 17.06
N ALA A 26 -9.93 -15.89 16.65
CA ALA A 26 -10.18 -15.50 15.28
C ALA A 26 -9.04 -16.11 14.46
N GLY A 27 -8.98 -17.45 14.46
CA GLY A 27 -8.04 -18.23 13.70
C GLY A 27 -8.43 -18.13 12.25
N GLY A 28 -7.76 -17.25 11.51
CA GLY A 28 -7.49 -17.51 10.13
C GLY A 28 -6.82 -18.89 10.00
N ASP A 29 -6.99 -19.53 8.88
CA ASP A 29 -6.31 -20.80 8.61
C ASP A 29 -4.80 -20.51 8.72
N ASP A 30 -4.11 -21.12 9.70
CA ASP A 30 -2.68 -20.88 9.99
C ASP A 30 -1.77 -21.09 8.75
N ASN A 31 -2.33 -21.64 7.67
CA ASN A 31 -1.65 -21.91 6.40
C ASN A 31 -1.95 -20.90 5.28
N VAL A 32 -2.76 -19.86 5.53
CA VAL A 32 -3.12 -18.83 4.54
C VAL A 32 -2.55 -17.48 4.96
N LEU A 33 -1.83 -16.81 4.06
CA LEU A 33 -1.43 -15.42 4.21
C LEU A 33 -2.47 -14.52 3.54
N THR A 34 -3.24 -13.79 4.34
CA THR A 34 -4.22 -12.82 3.84
C THR A 34 -3.59 -11.45 3.66
N VAL A 35 -3.54 -10.97 2.41
CA VAL A 35 -2.87 -9.72 2.04
C VAL A 35 -3.87 -8.71 1.51
N ALA A 36 -3.94 -7.54 2.15
CA ALA A 36 -4.76 -6.43 1.65
C ALA A 36 -3.99 -5.54 0.67
N MET A 37 -4.65 -5.11 -0.39
CA MET A 37 -4.20 -4.10 -1.36
C MET A 37 -5.40 -3.44 -2.05
N GLU A 38 -5.19 -2.31 -2.76
CA GLU A 38 -6.27 -1.61 -3.45
C GLU A 38 -6.76 -2.34 -4.71
N CYS A 39 -5.88 -3.06 -5.38
CA CYS A 39 -6.07 -3.68 -6.69
C CYS A 39 -6.50 -2.64 -7.78
N SER A 40 -6.07 -1.40 -7.63
CA SER A 40 -6.32 -0.29 -8.56
C SER A 40 -5.14 0.67 -8.69
N TYR A 41 -3.96 0.27 -8.25
CA TYR A 41 -2.76 1.08 -8.12
C TYR A 41 -1.60 0.51 -8.97
N ALA A 42 -1.69 0.62 -10.30
CA ALA A 42 -0.58 0.23 -11.19
C ALA A 42 0.64 1.18 -10.99
N PRO A 43 1.87 0.66 -11.06
CA PRO A 43 2.30 -0.71 -11.35
C PRO A 43 2.38 -1.61 -10.11
N TYR A 44 2.02 -1.12 -8.92
CA TYR A 44 2.09 -1.89 -7.68
C TYR A 44 1.07 -3.01 -7.64
N ASN A 45 -0.21 -2.70 -7.83
CA ASN A 45 -1.28 -3.70 -7.81
C ASN A 45 -2.49 -3.23 -8.62
N TRP A 46 -3.03 -4.07 -9.48
CA TRP A 46 -4.22 -3.77 -10.30
C TRP A 46 -5.11 -4.99 -10.48
N THR A 47 -6.35 -4.75 -10.93
CA THR A 47 -7.34 -5.77 -11.26
C THR A 47 -7.27 -6.12 -12.74
N GLN A 48 -7.35 -7.42 -13.05
CA GLN A 48 -7.48 -7.94 -14.43
C GLN A 48 -8.50 -9.08 -14.48
N PRO A 49 -9.07 -9.38 -15.69
CA PRO A 49 -10.19 -10.33 -15.80
C PRO A 49 -9.76 -11.80 -15.78
N ASP A 50 -8.49 -12.12 -15.88
CA ASP A 50 -7.98 -13.49 -16.00
C ASP A 50 -6.67 -13.71 -15.24
N GLU A 51 -6.18 -14.96 -15.22
CA GLU A 51 -4.97 -15.39 -14.54
C GLU A 51 -3.67 -15.13 -15.32
N SER A 52 -3.72 -14.39 -16.43
CA SER A 52 -2.53 -14.06 -17.22
C SER A 52 -1.45 -13.42 -16.34
N ASN A 53 -0.19 -13.55 -16.77
CA ASN A 53 0.99 -13.11 -16.04
C ASN A 53 1.17 -13.78 -14.65
N GLY A 54 0.33 -14.75 -14.29
CA GLY A 54 0.32 -15.38 -12.99
C GLY A 54 -0.41 -14.57 -11.91
N ALA A 55 -1.44 -13.80 -12.32
CA ALA A 55 -2.32 -13.09 -11.42
C ALA A 55 -3.02 -14.01 -10.43
N VAL A 56 -3.37 -13.46 -9.27
CA VAL A 56 -3.95 -14.19 -8.13
C VAL A 56 -5.42 -13.81 -8.01
N PRO A 57 -6.35 -14.77 -7.78
CA PRO A 57 -7.75 -14.46 -7.56
C PRO A 57 -7.93 -13.47 -6.40
N ILE A 58 -8.82 -12.50 -6.57
CA ILE A 58 -9.22 -11.60 -5.50
C ILE A 58 -10.37 -12.25 -4.73
N ARG A 59 -10.29 -12.32 -3.41
CA ARG A 59 -11.32 -12.88 -2.53
C ARG A 59 -12.68 -12.23 -2.81
N ASP A 60 -13.70 -13.05 -2.91
CA ASP A 60 -15.09 -12.63 -3.16
C ASP A 60 -15.31 -11.85 -4.48
N SER A 61 -14.40 -12.00 -5.46
CA SER A 61 -14.47 -11.40 -6.79
C SER A 61 -14.32 -12.47 -7.88
N ALA A 62 -14.77 -12.13 -9.10
CA ALA A 62 -14.46 -12.92 -10.30
C ALA A 62 -13.15 -12.50 -10.95
N ASP A 63 -12.52 -11.42 -10.46
CA ASP A 63 -11.34 -10.81 -11.01
C ASP A 63 -10.07 -11.30 -10.30
N TYR A 64 -8.94 -10.96 -10.89
CA TYR A 64 -7.60 -11.32 -10.42
C TYR A 64 -6.79 -10.06 -10.14
N ALA A 65 -5.88 -10.14 -9.19
CA ALA A 65 -4.90 -9.09 -8.90
C ALA A 65 -3.54 -9.44 -9.52
N TYR A 66 -2.88 -8.44 -10.10
CA TYR A 66 -1.48 -8.53 -10.53
C TYR A 66 -0.74 -7.22 -10.25
N GLY A 67 0.59 -7.24 -10.39
CA GLY A 67 1.48 -6.13 -10.17
C GLY A 67 2.64 -6.47 -9.24
N TYR A 68 3.47 -5.48 -8.98
CA TYR A 68 4.66 -5.61 -8.13
C TYR A 68 4.33 -6.17 -6.74
N ASP A 69 3.31 -5.62 -6.07
CA ASP A 69 2.88 -6.06 -4.75
C ASP A 69 2.36 -7.50 -4.74
N VAL A 70 1.67 -7.90 -5.83
CA VAL A 70 1.17 -9.27 -5.97
C VAL A 70 2.31 -10.25 -6.19
N MET A 71 3.31 -9.88 -7.00
CA MET A 71 4.52 -10.70 -7.17
C MET A 71 5.27 -10.85 -5.85
N MET A 72 5.40 -9.76 -5.08
CA MET A 72 5.98 -9.77 -3.74
C MET A 72 5.18 -10.66 -2.78
N ALA A 73 3.86 -10.51 -2.73
CA ALA A 73 2.99 -11.33 -1.88
C ALA A 73 3.11 -12.83 -2.19
N LYS A 74 3.14 -13.21 -3.49
CA LYS A 74 3.37 -14.59 -3.92
C LYS A 74 4.70 -15.13 -3.44
N TYR A 75 5.77 -14.35 -3.65
CA TYR A 75 7.10 -14.73 -3.21
C TYR A 75 7.15 -14.97 -1.70
N LEU A 76 6.60 -14.05 -0.91
CA LEU A 76 6.60 -14.15 0.55
C LEU A 76 5.79 -15.34 1.05
N ALA A 77 4.59 -15.55 0.51
CA ALA A 77 3.76 -16.70 0.85
C ALA A 77 4.47 -18.03 0.54
N GLU A 78 5.13 -18.13 -0.63
CA GLU A 78 5.91 -19.31 -1.02
C GLU A 78 7.08 -19.56 -0.06
N GLN A 79 7.86 -18.51 0.31
CA GLN A 79 8.96 -18.65 1.26
C GLN A 79 8.50 -19.11 2.65
N MET A 80 7.31 -18.71 3.07
CA MET A 80 6.71 -19.10 4.34
C MET A 80 5.95 -20.44 4.26
N GLY A 81 5.80 -21.03 3.06
CA GLY A 81 5.03 -22.25 2.84
C GLY A 81 3.53 -22.09 3.09
N MET A 82 2.99 -20.88 2.84
CA MET A 82 1.58 -20.51 3.04
C MET A 82 0.87 -20.37 1.69
N GLU A 83 -0.45 -20.56 1.69
CA GLU A 83 -1.31 -20.17 0.58
C GLU A 83 -1.53 -18.65 0.61
N LEU A 84 -1.67 -18.03 -0.57
CA LEU A 84 -1.90 -16.58 -0.68
C LEU A 84 -3.37 -16.29 -0.94
N GLU A 85 -3.95 -15.38 -0.16
CA GLU A 85 -5.26 -14.81 -0.40
C GLU A 85 -5.18 -13.28 -0.53
N ILE A 86 -5.62 -12.72 -1.67
CA ILE A 86 -5.66 -11.28 -1.88
C ILE A 86 -7.03 -10.72 -1.49
N VAL A 87 -7.01 -9.67 -0.68
CA VAL A 87 -8.19 -8.94 -0.20
C VAL A 87 -8.17 -7.53 -0.76
N ARG A 88 -9.13 -7.19 -1.63
CA ARG A 88 -9.25 -5.84 -2.16
C ARG A 88 -9.95 -4.94 -1.14
N LEU A 89 -9.31 -3.81 -0.79
CA LEU A 89 -9.83 -2.79 0.11
C LEU A 89 -9.51 -1.40 -0.44
N ASP A 90 -10.33 -0.41 -0.10
CA ASP A 90 -10.00 0.99 -0.36
C ASP A 90 -8.78 1.44 0.45
N TRP A 91 -8.00 2.37 -0.10
CA TRP A 91 -6.75 2.88 0.49
C TRP A 91 -6.86 3.21 1.99
N ASP A 92 -7.87 3.99 2.37
CA ASP A 92 -8.06 4.42 3.76
C ASP A 92 -8.42 3.27 4.73
N SER A 93 -8.82 2.12 4.20
CA SER A 93 -9.21 0.95 4.99
C SER A 93 -8.05 0.01 5.31
N LEU A 94 -6.92 0.10 4.57
CA LEU A 94 -5.81 -0.84 4.67
C LEU A 94 -5.22 -0.91 6.08
N VAL A 95 -4.83 0.23 6.65
CA VAL A 95 -4.21 0.28 8.00
C VAL A 95 -5.19 -0.25 9.06
N MET A 96 -6.47 0.08 8.95
CA MET A 96 -7.49 -0.38 9.91
C MET A 96 -7.72 -1.89 9.81
N ALA A 97 -7.71 -2.46 8.60
CA ALA A 97 -7.86 -3.90 8.40
C ALA A 97 -6.69 -4.69 9.02
N VAL A 98 -5.45 -4.18 8.89
CA VAL A 98 -4.26 -4.73 9.54
C VAL A 98 -4.35 -4.60 11.06
N GLN A 99 -4.72 -3.43 11.59
CA GLN A 99 -4.88 -3.19 13.03
C GLN A 99 -5.88 -4.15 13.68
N SER A 100 -7.01 -4.38 13.01
CA SER A 100 -8.09 -5.23 13.53
C SER A 100 -7.80 -6.73 13.40
N GLY A 101 -6.75 -7.11 12.64
CA GLY A 101 -6.46 -8.51 12.31
C GLY A 101 -7.46 -9.12 11.32
N THR A 102 -8.17 -8.29 10.55
CA THR A 102 -9.05 -8.74 9.46
C THR A 102 -8.24 -9.35 8.31
N VAL A 103 -7.01 -8.86 8.15
CA VAL A 103 -5.97 -9.37 7.24
C VAL A 103 -4.67 -9.49 8.03
N ASP A 104 -3.75 -10.35 7.57
CA ASP A 104 -2.45 -10.55 8.21
C ASP A 104 -1.52 -9.36 7.97
N CYS A 105 -1.52 -8.84 6.74
CA CYS A 105 -0.69 -7.71 6.35
C CYS A 105 -1.31 -6.91 5.20
N ALA A 106 -0.75 -5.73 4.93
CA ALA A 106 -1.02 -5.00 3.70
C ALA A 106 0.29 -4.80 2.91
N ILE A 107 0.22 -5.13 1.61
CA ILE A 107 1.28 -4.91 0.62
C ILE A 107 0.64 -4.04 -0.48
N ALA A 108 0.86 -2.73 -0.42
CA ALA A 108 0.07 -1.77 -1.19
C ALA A 108 0.84 -0.47 -1.48
N GLY A 109 2.15 -0.54 -1.75
CA GLY A 109 2.95 0.65 -2.01
C GLY A 109 2.99 1.64 -0.83
N GLN A 110 2.81 1.18 0.41
CA GLN A 110 2.69 2.06 1.58
C GLN A 110 4.04 2.57 2.08
N SER A 111 4.23 3.90 2.12
CA SER A 111 5.38 4.52 2.77
C SER A 111 5.42 4.26 4.28
N ILE A 112 6.61 4.07 4.84
CA ILE A 112 6.85 3.83 6.26
C ILE A 112 6.87 5.19 6.99
N THR A 113 5.71 5.77 7.25
CA THR A 113 5.64 7.07 7.93
C THR A 113 5.54 6.94 9.44
N ALA A 114 6.06 7.94 10.18
CA ALA A 114 5.94 7.98 11.64
C ALA A 114 4.47 7.86 12.11
N LYS A 115 3.53 8.50 11.40
CA LYS A 115 2.10 8.43 11.70
C LYS A 115 1.53 7.00 11.57
N ARG A 116 1.96 6.25 10.53
CA ARG A 116 1.55 4.85 10.35
C ARG A 116 2.20 3.94 11.38
N LEU A 117 3.48 4.20 11.72
CA LEU A 117 4.20 3.46 12.76
C LEU A 117 3.57 3.57 14.16
N GLU A 118 2.76 4.58 14.44
CA GLU A 118 1.98 4.62 15.68
C GLU A 118 0.88 3.52 15.71
N GLN A 119 0.42 3.08 14.55
CA GLN A 119 -0.76 2.24 14.38
C GLN A 119 -0.44 0.80 14.03
N VAL A 120 0.57 0.57 13.20
CA VAL A 120 1.02 -0.73 12.68
C VAL A 120 2.53 -0.83 12.77
N ASP A 121 3.10 -2.03 12.63
CA ASP A 121 4.52 -2.22 12.42
C ASP A 121 4.79 -2.44 10.92
N PHE A 122 6.00 -2.13 10.47
CA PHE A 122 6.44 -2.32 9.10
C PHE A 122 7.65 -3.23 9.01
N THR A 123 7.73 -3.98 7.93
CA THR A 123 8.95 -4.69 7.54
C THR A 123 10.08 -3.72 7.21
N THR A 124 11.27 -4.27 6.99
CA THR A 124 12.28 -3.56 6.19
C THR A 124 11.68 -3.20 4.84
N PRO A 125 12.15 -2.10 4.19
CA PRO A 125 11.63 -1.71 2.89
C PRO A 125 11.73 -2.84 1.85
N TYR A 126 10.69 -2.99 1.03
CA TYR A 126 10.71 -3.87 -0.13
C TYR A 126 10.79 -3.09 -1.45
N TYR A 127 10.74 -1.75 -1.37
CA TYR A 127 11.02 -0.85 -2.46
C TYR A 127 11.51 0.52 -1.94
N TYR A 128 12.40 1.15 -2.70
CA TYR A 128 12.93 2.50 -2.43
C TYR A 128 12.48 3.40 -3.58
N ALA A 129 11.50 4.25 -3.32
CA ALA A 129 10.94 5.14 -4.31
C ALA A 129 11.61 6.53 -4.26
N SER A 130 11.53 7.26 -5.38
CA SER A 130 11.75 8.71 -5.41
C SER A 130 10.41 9.42 -5.54
N ILE A 131 10.31 10.64 -5.03
CA ILE A 131 9.15 11.50 -5.23
C ILE A 131 9.37 12.34 -6.48
N VAL A 132 8.36 12.39 -7.34
CA VAL A 132 8.39 13.09 -8.61
C VAL A 132 7.09 13.84 -8.86
N SER A 133 7.09 14.75 -9.84
CA SER A 133 5.88 15.41 -10.31
C SER A 133 5.50 14.93 -11.70
N LEU A 134 4.20 14.85 -11.98
CA LEU A 134 3.65 14.66 -13.31
C LEU A 134 2.93 15.95 -13.73
N VAL A 135 3.15 16.35 -14.98
CA VAL A 135 2.51 17.49 -15.64
C VAL A 135 2.07 17.09 -17.04
N MET A 136 1.23 17.91 -17.70
CA MET A 136 1.01 17.77 -19.13
C MET A 136 2.23 18.27 -19.90
N ALA A 137 2.67 17.56 -20.94
CA ALA A 137 3.87 17.88 -21.72
C ALA A 137 3.79 19.21 -22.47
N ASP A 138 2.57 19.69 -22.76
CA ASP A 138 2.27 20.99 -23.35
C ASP A 138 1.78 22.03 -22.32
N GLY A 139 1.80 21.65 -21.03
CA GLY A 139 1.35 22.49 -19.93
C GLY A 139 2.36 23.57 -19.50
N PRO A 140 1.93 24.51 -18.64
CA PRO A 140 2.74 25.66 -18.24
C PRO A 140 3.99 25.29 -17.43
N TYR A 141 4.01 24.11 -16.82
CA TYR A 141 5.11 23.62 -15.94
C TYR A 141 5.97 22.55 -16.59
N ALA A 142 5.79 22.27 -17.90
CA ALA A 142 6.48 21.20 -18.59
C ALA A 142 8.02 21.31 -18.57
N ASP A 143 8.56 22.52 -18.45
CA ASP A 143 10.00 22.77 -18.45
C ASP A 143 10.56 23.11 -17.06
N ALA A 144 9.80 22.84 -15.98
CA ALA A 144 10.27 23.03 -14.61
C ALA A 144 11.50 22.17 -14.32
N ALA A 145 12.49 22.76 -13.67
CA ALA A 145 13.77 22.13 -13.33
C ALA A 145 13.94 21.92 -11.80
N GLY A 146 12.98 22.39 -11.01
CA GLY A 146 12.91 22.25 -9.56
C GLY A 146 11.54 22.63 -9.02
N ILE A 147 11.31 22.42 -7.73
CA ILE A 147 10.01 22.77 -7.09
C ILE A 147 9.72 24.26 -7.09
N SER A 148 10.75 25.12 -7.12
CA SER A 148 10.60 26.57 -7.21
C SER A 148 9.93 27.02 -8.52
N ASP A 149 10.14 26.29 -9.62
CA ASP A 149 9.50 26.54 -10.91
C ASP A 149 8.02 26.16 -10.93
N LEU A 150 7.55 25.41 -9.94
CA LEU A 150 6.14 25.00 -9.78
C LEU A 150 5.30 26.02 -9.02
N ALA A 151 5.88 27.16 -8.63
CA ALA A 151 5.20 28.19 -7.84
C ALA A 151 3.87 28.64 -8.46
N GLY A 152 2.81 28.67 -7.64
CA GLY A 152 1.46 29.08 -8.05
C GLY A 152 0.66 28.03 -8.81
N ALA A 153 1.18 26.80 -8.98
CA ALA A 153 0.48 25.72 -9.68
C ALA A 153 -0.80 25.29 -8.94
N THR A 154 -1.83 24.95 -9.70
CA THR A 154 -2.98 24.22 -9.19
C THR A 154 -2.61 22.73 -9.11
N CYS A 155 -2.62 22.15 -7.92
CA CYS A 155 -2.09 20.80 -7.72
C CYS A 155 -2.96 19.94 -6.81
N THR A 156 -2.83 18.64 -6.94
CA THR A 156 -3.44 17.65 -6.04
C THR A 156 -2.57 16.39 -5.96
N SER A 157 -2.96 15.45 -5.07
CA SER A 157 -2.41 14.10 -5.00
C SER A 157 -3.38 13.18 -4.26
N GLN A 158 -2.98 11.93 -4.04
CA GLN A 158 -3.78 10.96 -3.29
C GLN A 158 -3.79 11.31 -1.81
N GLN A 159 -4.96 11.16 -1.17
CA GLN A 159 -5.15 11.42 0.26
C GLN A 159 -4.29 10.54 1.15
N THR A 160 -3.96 11.03 2.34
CA THR A 160 -3.19 10.29 3.38
C THR A 160 -1.83 9.77 2.90
N THR A 161 -1.22 10.45 1.93
CA THR A 161 0.12 10.16 1.41
C THR A 161 1.12 11.26 1.77
N VAL A 162 2.41 10.93 1.75
CA VAL A 162 3.52 11.91 1.84
C VAL A 162 3.41 12.94 0.72
N TRP A 163 2.95 12.54 -0.44
CA TRP A 163 2.80 13.41 -1.61
C TRP A 163 1.85 14.59 -1.33
N TYR A 164 0.67 14.29 -0.77
CA TYR A 164 -0.32 15.32 -0.47
C TYR A 164 0.01 16.09 0.81
N ASP A 165 0.33 15.36 1.89
CA ASP A 165 0.46 15.95 3.23
C ASP A 165 1.79 16.70 3.42
N THR A 166 2.87 16.25 2.76
CA THR A 166 4.24 16.77 2.96
C THR A 166 4.78 17.51 1.74
N CYS A 167 4.59 16.98 0.50
CA CYS A 167 5.23 17.53 -0.69
C CYS A 167 4.48 18.75 -1.25
N LEU A 168 3.15 18.65 -1.47
CA LEU A 168 2.38 19.76 -2.03
C LEU A 168 2.52 21.08 -1.26
N PRO A 169 2.54 21.09 0.10
CA PRO A 169 2.73 22.32 0.86
C PRO A 169 4.09 23.02 0.68
N GLN A 170 5.08 22.35 0.07
CA GLN A 170 6.40 22.92 -0.21
C GLN A 170 6.43 23.75 -1.49
N ILE A 171 5.42 23.61 -2.36
CA ILE A 171 5.30 24.40 -3.58
C ILE A 171 4.81 25.80 -3.23
N GLU A 172 5.59 26.81 -3.53
CA GLU A 172 5.31 28.20 -3.15
C GLU A 172 4.01 28.70 -3.80
N ASN A 173 3.07 29.22 -2.99
CA ASN A 173 1.78 29.78 -3.44
C ASN A 173 0.91 28.80 -4.26
N ALA A 174 1.08 27.48 -4.09
CA ALA A 174 0.26 26.49 -4.77
C ALA A 174 -1.22 26.61 -4.41
N ASP A 175 -2.10 26.40 -5.40
CA ASP A 175 -3.54 26.18 -5.18
C ASP A 175 -3.77 24.67 -5.01
N ILE A 176 -3.72 24.21 -3.75
CA ILE A 176 -3.86 22.79 -3.42
C ILE A 176 -5.33 22.42 -3.40
N LEU A 177 -5.76 21.66 -4.41
CA LEU A 177 -7.12 21.13 -4.52
C LEU A 177 -7.37 20.02 -3.45
N PRO A 178 -8.65 19.67 -3.19
CA PRO A 178 -8.95 18.49 -2.36
C PRO A 178 -8.23 17.24 -2.86
N ALA A 179 -7.74 16.45 -1.93
CA ALA A 179 -7.06 15.19 -2.23
C ALA A 179 -7.95 14.20 -2.99
N MET A 180 -7.34 13.34 -3.79
CA MET A 180 -8.03 12.29 -4.54
C MET A 180 -8.07 10.99 -3.74
N ASP A 181 -9.13 10.22 -3.93
CA ASP A 181 -9.34 8.97 -3.17
C ASP A 181 -8.38 7.84 -3.59
N SER A 182 -7.86 7.90 -4.82
CA SER A 182 -6.97 6.88 -5.38
C SER A 182 -5.97 7.47 -6.38
N ALA A 183 -4.90 6.72 -6.70
CA ALA A 183 -3.93 7.11 -7.72
C ALA A 183 -4.56 7.27 -9.12
N PRO A 184 -5.44 6.36 -9.61
CA PRO A 184 -6.13 6.60 -10.88
C PRO A 184 -6.95 7.89 -10.90
N ALA A 185 -7.66 8.22 -9.81
CA ALA A 185 -8.43 9.46 -9.73
C ALA A 185 -7.52 10.72 -9.80
N MET A 186 -6.32 10.63 -9.22
CA MET A 186 -5.29 11.65 -9.30
C MET A 186 -4.80 11.85 -10.75
N LEU A 187 -4.51 10.77 -11.47
CA LEU A 187 -4.08 10.83 -12.87
C LEU A 187 -5.17 11.39 -13.79
N VAL A 188 -6.42 10.97 -13.60
CA VAL A 188 -7.57 11.53 -14.34
C VAL A 188 -7.75 13.04 -14.05
N ALA A 189 -7.47 13.51 -12.82
CA ALA A 189 -7.55 14.94 -12.53
C ALA A 189 -6.51 15.75 -13.31
N LEU A 190 -5.31 15.21 -13.50
CA LEU A 190 -4.26 15.82 -14.33
C LEU A 190 -4.65 15.78 -15.83
N ASP A 191 -5.02 14.61 -16.33
CA ASP A 191 -5.38 14.37 -17.73
C ASP A 191 -6.56 15.26 -18.20
N SER A 192 -7.56 15.43 -17.35
CA SER A 192 -8.72 16.30 -17.63
C SER A 192 -8.42 17.82 -17.50
N GLY A 193 -7.20 18.22 -17.14
CA GLY A 193 -6.84 19.61 -16.91
C GLY A 193 -7.48 20.22 -15.67
N ARG A 194 -7.93 19.41 -14.72
CA ARG A 194 -8.46 19.89 -13.43
C ARG A 194 -7.37 20.46 -12.53
N CYS A 195 -6.14 19.98 -12.67
CA CYS A 195 -4.95 20.53 -12.04
C CYS A 195 -3.81 20.62 -13.05
N ASP A 196 -2.79 21.41 -12.73
CA ASP A 196 -1.60 21.59 -13.56
C ASP A 196 -0.55 20.51 -13.31
N LEU A 197 -0.52 19.98 -12.08
CA LEU A 197 0.42 18.93 -11.70
C LEU A 197 -0.15 18.03 -10.58
N VAL A 198 0.42 16.83 -10.51
CA VAL A 198 0.27 15.93 -9.38
C VAL A 198 1.66 15.47 -8.89
N VAL A 199 1.77 15.18 -7.59
CA VAL A 199 2.98 14.61 -7.00
C VAL A 199 2.73 13.15 -6.70
N THR A 200 3.68 12.27 -7.04
CA THR A 200 3.60 10.83 -6.84
C THR A 200 5.01 10.22 -6.73
N ASP A 201 5.12 8.90 -6.68
CA ASP A 201 6.40 8.20 -6.75
C ASP A 201 6.82 7.91 -8.21
N MET A 202 8.11 7.60 -8.38
CA MET A 202 8.71 7.32 -9.67
C MET A 202 8.02 6.16 -10.42
N PRO A 203 7.76 4.96 -9.81
CA PRO A 203 7.09 3.88 -10.52
C PRO A 203 5.71 4.26 -11.04
N THR A 204 4.89 4.93 -10.24
CA THR A 204 3.56 5.42 -10.64
C THR A 204 3.66 6.41 -11.78
N ALA A 205 4.62 7.34 -11.72
CA ALA A 205 4.83 8.33 -12.78
C ALA A 205 5.33 7.69 -14.09
N MET A 206 6.24 6.73 -14.02
CA MET A 206 6.69 5.97 -15.20
C MET A 206 5.52 5.20 -15.83
N ALA A 207 4.72 4.53 -15.02
CA ALA A 207 3.53 3.83 -15.45
C ALA A 207 2.51 4.76 -16.09
N ALA A 208 2.28 5.94 -15.49
CA ALA A 208 1.39 6.96 -16.03
C ALA A 208 1.85 7.48 -17.39
N CYS A 209 3.14 7.74 -17.60
CA CYS A 209 3.67 8.17 -18.90
C CYS A 209 3.54 7.12 -20.01
N VAL A 210 3.40 5.83 -19.66
CA VAL A 210 3.08 4.78 -20.64
C VAL A 210 1.58 4.80 -21.00
N ALA A 211 0.72 4.96 -19.99
CA ALA A 211 -0.73 4.98 -20.15
C ALA A 211 -1.26 6.29 -20.76
N TYR A 212 -0.63 7.42 -20.45
CA TYR A 212 -0.96 8.78 -20.88
C TYR A 212 0.28 9.43 -21.52
N PRO A 213 0.54 9.20 -22.83
CA PRO A 213 1.76 9.68 -23.52
C PRO A 213 1.94 11.21 -23.54
N GLU A 214 0.86 11.97 -23.30
CA GLU A 214 0.86 13.42 -23.16
C GLU A 214 1.30 13.90 -21.77
N MET A 215 1.44 13.03 -20.79
CA MET A 215 2.01 13.38 -19.49
C MET A 215 3.53 13.38 -19.55
N LYS A 216 4.14 14.25 -18.77
CA LYS A 216 5.58 14.41 -18.62
C LYS A 216 5.98 14.26 -17.17
N LEU A 217 6.93 13.35 -16.91
CA LEU A 217 7.56 13.18 -15.61
C LEU A 217 8.62 14.27 -15.42
N LEU A 218 8.59 14.92 -14.26
CA LEU A 218 9.60 15.86 -13.78
C LEU A 218 10.28 15.23 -12.56
N ASP A 219 11.54 14.91 -12.69
CA ASP A 219 12.38 14.31 -11.64
C ASP A 219 13.39 15.37 -11.15
N PHE A 220 13.24 15.78 -9.90
CA PHE A 220 14.14 16.73 -9.24
C PHE A 220 15.11 16.04 -8.30
N THR A 221 15.09 14.69 -8.23
CA THR A 221 15.88 13.88 -7.29
C THR A 221 17.36 14.23 -7.37
N GLY A 222 17.94 14.56 -6.21
CA GLY A 222 19.35 14.89 -6.09
C GLY A 222 19.74 16.31 -6.52
N THR A 223 18.77 17.17 -6.86
CA THR A 223 19.01 18.61 -7.03
C THR A 223 18.91 19.33 -5.68
N GLU A 224 19.37 20.59 -5.62
CA GLU A 224 19.18 21.44 -4.45
C GLU A 224 17.73 21.99 -4.34
N ASP A 225 16.92 21.82 -5.38
CA ASP A 225 15.55 22.32 -5.50
C ASP A 225 14.56 21.14 -5.68
N ASP A 226 14.62 20.20 -4.75
CA ASP A 226 13.80 18.99 -4.68
C ASP A 226 12.86 19.04 -3.48
N PHE A 227 11.89 18.14 -3.43
CA PHE A 227 11.02 17.96 -2.25
C PHE A 227 11.83 17.52 -1.03
N ALA A 228 11.69 18.23 0.07
CA ALA A 228 12.31 17.87 1.35
C ALA A 228 11.48 16.79 2.04
N VAL A 229 11.83 15.54 1.81
CA VAL A 229 11.26 14.34 2.46
C VAL A 229 12.40 13.50 3.03
N SER A 230 12.15 12.78 4.14
CA SER A 230 13.13 11.83 4.65
C SER A 230 13.12 10.54 3.82
N GLU A 231 14.27 9.86 3.75
CA GLU A 231 14.34 8.53 3.11
C GLU A 231 13.35 7.54 3.74
N GLU A 232 13.10 7.64 5.05
CA GLU A 232 12.15 6.79 5.76
C GLU A 232 10.70 7.01 5.26
N GLU A 233 10.34 8.25 4.91
CA GLU A 233 8.99 8.59 4.42
C GLU A 233 8.73 8.15 2.98
N ILE A 234 9.77 7.91 2.19
CA ILE A 234 9.64 7.43 0.80
C ILE A 234 9.87 5.93 0.65
N ASN A 235 10.46 5.27 1.68
CA ASN A 235 10.64 3.83 1.68
C ASN A 235 9.30 3.11 1.81
N ILE A 236 9.10 2.08 1.00
CA ILE A 236 7.85 1.32 0.94
C ILE A 236 8.01 0.01 1.70
N GLY A 237 7.12 -0.23 2.67
CA GLY A 237 7.15 -1.40 3.54
C GLY A 237 5.83 -2.14 3.60
N ILE A 238 5.88 -3.37 4.10
CA ILE A 238 4.70 -4.21 4.36
C ILE A 238 4.22 -3.92 5.77
N SER A 239 2.97 -3.49 5.92
CA SER A 239 2.39 -3.24 7.24
C SER A 239 1.81 -4.51 7.85
N VAL A 240 2.10 -4.75 9.14
CA VAL A 240 1.57 -5.84 9.95
C VAL A 240 0.94 -5.30 11.22
N GLN A 241 0.09 -6.10 11.87
CA GLN A 241 -0.53 -5.70 13.13
C GLN A 241 0.55 -5.34 14.17
N LYS A 242 0.32 -4.27 14.89
CA LYS A 242 1.25 -3.76 15.91
C LYS A 242 1.57 -4.83 16.95
N GLY A 243 2.87 -5.13 17.12
CA GLY A 243 3.37 -6.15 18.04
C GLY A 243 3.30 -7.60 17.51
N ASN A 244 2.90 -7.84 16.26
CA ASN A 244 2.97 -9.16 15.64
C ASN A 244 4.39 -9.46 15.16
N GLU A 245 5.32 -9.60 16.13
CA GLU A 245 6.74 -9.86 15.86
C GLU A 245 6.96 -11.18 15.10
N THR A 246 6.08 -12.16 15.29
CA THR A 246 6.21 -13.48 14.64
C THR A 246 6.06 -13.36 13.13
N LEU A 247 5.02 -12.69 12.65
CA LEU A 247 4.82 -12.47 11.22
C LEU A 247 5.85 -11.49 10.67
N LEU A 248 6.11 -10.39 11.38
CA LEU A 248 7.10 -9.38 10.99
C LEU A 248 8.48 -10.00 10.73
N ASN A 249 8.94 -10.88 11.63
CA ASN A 249 10.24 -11.55 11.48
C ASN A 249 10.25 -12.50 10.27
N LYS A 250 9.19 -13.30 10.07
CA LYS A 250 9.08 -14.20 8.90
C LYS A 250 9.13 -13.43 7.58
N LEU A 251 8.40 -12.32 7.49
CA LEU A 251 8.41 -11.46 6.30
C LEU A 251 9.79 -10.86 6.07
N ASN A 252 10.45 -10.34 7.11
CA ASN A 252 11.79 -9.78 7.01
C ASN A 252 12.85 -10.83 6.63
N GLU A 253 12.76 -12.05 7.15
CA GLU A 253 13.64 -13.16 6.77
C GLU A 253 13.48 -13.50 5.29
N ALA A 254 12.25 -13.53 4.78
CA ALA A 254 11.99 -13.77 3.37
C ALA A 254 12.47 -12.60 2.49
N LEU A 255 12.22 -11.35 2.88
CA LEU A 255 12.70 -10.15 2.16
C LEU A 255 14.23 -10.10 2.09
N ALA A 256 14.93 -10.51 3.15
CA ALA A 256 16.39 -10.51 3.20
C ALA A 256 17.06 -11.46 2.20
N THR A 257 16.31 -12.35 1.54
CA THR A 257 16.81 -13.23 0.48
C THR A 257 16.80 -12.56 -0.90
N LEU A 258 16.10 -11.41 -1.05
CA LEU A 258 16.03 -10.63 -2.27
C LEU A 258 17.12 -9.54 -2.29
N THR A 259 17.57 -9.21 -3.49
CA THR A 259 18.52 -8.13 -3.76
C THR A 259 17.80 -6.91 -4.34
N THR A 260 18.46 -5.75 -4.36
CA THR A 260 17.95 -4.56 -5.05
C THR A 260 17.64 -4.83 -6.53
N ASP A 261 18.47 -5.64 -7.22
CA ASP A 261 18.25 -6.02 -8.60
C ASP A 261 16.97 -6.86 -8.78
N ASP A 262 16.60 -7.70 -7.78
CA ASP A 262 15.36 -8.47 -7.81
C ASP A 262 14.15 -7.54 -7.67
N PHE A 263 14.20 -6.55 -6.78
CA PHE A 263 13.15 -5.55 -6.63
C PHE A 263 12.96 -4.73 -7.91
N THR A 264 14.06 -4.25 -8.51
CA THR A 264 14.01 -3.50 -9.78
C THR A 264 13.41 -4.35 -10.89
N ARG A 265 13.88 -5.59 -11.06
CA ARG A 265 13.38 -6.51 -12.09
C ARG A 265 11.88 -6.79 -11.97
N MET A 266 11.38 -7.00 -10.74
CA MET A 266 9.94 -7.20 -10.49
C MET A 266 9.13 -5.95 -10.83
N MET A 267 9.64 -4.76 -10.52
CA MET A 267 8.98 -3.50 -10.86
C MET A 267 8.95 -3.26 -12.37
N ASP A 268 10.08 -3.49 -13.07
CA ASP A 268 10.16 -3.37 -14.52
C ASP A 268 9.20 -4.34 -15.22
N GLU A 269 9.10 -5.57 -14.71
CA GLU A 269 8.12 -6.56 -15.19
C GLU A 269 6.69 -6.04 -15.02
N ALA A 270 6.33 -5.53 -13.85
CA ALA A 270 5.02 -4.97 -13.58
C ALA A 270 4.68 -3.82 -14.54
N ILE A 271 5.59 -2.85 -14.71
CA ILE A 271 5.42 -1.72 -15.63
C ILE A 271 5.22 -2.21 -17.07
N SER A 272 5.94 -3.26 -17.49
CA SER A 272 5.89 -3.75 -18.88
C SER A 272 4.57 -4.42 -19.28
N VAL A 273 3.80 -4.92 -18.28
CA VAL A 273 2.57 -5.69 -18.50
C VAL A 273 1.32 -5.03 -17.89
N GLN A 274 1.48 -3.84 -17.30
CA GLN A 274 0.34 -3.13 -16.72
C GLN A 274 -0.73 -2.84 -17.78
N PRO A 275 -2.02 -2.82 -17.41
CA PRO A 275 -3.06 -2.40 -18.33
C PRO A 275 -2.82 -0.94 -18.71
N LEU A 276 -2.80 -0.67 -20.02
CA LEU A 276 -2.88 0.70 -20.53
C LEU A 276 -4.27 1.24 -20.21
N SER A 277 -4.41 2.54 -19.99
CA SER A 277 -5.74 3.16 -19.83
C SER A 277 -6.60 2.73 -21.03
N GLU A 278 -7.75 2.11 -20.77
CA GLU A 278 -8.73 1.90 -21.84
C GLU A 278 -9.29 3.27 -22.22
N ASP A 279 -9.27 3.59 -23.51
CA ASP A 279 -9.88 4.78 -24.13
C ASP A 279 -11.39 4.86 -23.88
#